data_accebb09adccbd2aa2f34e4c9038de70
#
_entry.id   accebb09adccbd2aa2f34e4c9038de70
#
_cell.length_a   1.000
_cell.length_b   1.000
_cell.length_c   1.000
_cell.angle_alpha   90.00
_cell.angle_beta   90.00
_cell.angle_gamma   90.00
#
_symmetry.space_group_name_H-M   'P 1'
#
loop_
_entity.id
_entity.type
_entity.pdbx_description
1 polymer ?
#
loop_
_entity_poly.entity_id
_entity_poly.type
_entity_poly.pdbx_seq_one_letter_code
_entity_poly.pdbx_strand_id
1 'polypeptide(L)'
;TAPTEIYTLSLHDALPISYSTELGQNRALFDAYQALAASPEAASFDVAQKTILEHALRDFRLSGIDLPAAEQQRYAEVQSKLSELGSRFSNQLLDATQAWSKHVTDETTLDGLPDSAKAQMAAAAAAKDLEGWLITLEFPSYYAVMTYASDRALREELYAAYCTRASDQGPNAGQFDNGPVMQQILDLRQELAELLGYKNYAELSLATKMAESSDQVLSFLRDLAKRSKPFAARDLAQLKAYAAEQGCPELASWDAGYFGEKLREQRYSVSQEALRAYFPIDKVLGGLFSIVQRLYGIEINELKQFDAWHPDVR
;
A
#
# COMPACT_ATOMS: atom_id res chain seq x y z
N THR A 1 29.06 4.11 0.74
CA THR A 1 29.02 2.81 1.48
C THR A 1 27.60 2.46 1.92
N ALA A 2 26.61 2.54 1.03
CA ALA A 2 25.24 2.14 1.37
C ALA A 2 24.59 1.06 0.47
N PRO A 3 25.29 0.32 -0.40
CA PRO A 3 24.62 -0.71 -1.21
C PRO A 3 24.49 -2.08 -0.52
N THR A 4 25.20 -2.33 0.59
CA THR A 4 25.31 -3.70 1.14
C THR A 4 24.15 -4.08 2.09
N GLU A 5 23.51 -3.11 2.73
CA GLU A 5 22.42 -3.38 3.69
C GLU A 5 21.07 -3.66 3.01
N ILE A 6 20.85 -3.12 1.80
CA ILE A 6 19.59 -3.31 1.05
C ILE A 6 19.47 -4.76 0.54
N TYR A 7 20.59 -5.41 0.21
CA TYR A 7 20.60 -6.82 -0.23
C TYR A 7 20.27 -7.82 0.90
N THR A 8 20.46 -7.45 2.16
CA THR A 8 20.17 -8.34 3.29
C THR A 8 18.67 -8.46 3.56
N LEU A 9 17.87 -7.43 3.24
CA LEU A 9 16.40 -7.48 3.33
C LEU A 9 15.79 -8.46 2.31
N SER A 10 16.38 -8.58 1.09
CA SER A 10 15.87 -9.51 0.07
C SER A 10 16.06 -11.00 0.44
N LEU A 11 17.07 -11.33 1.24
CA LEU A 11 17.27 -12.68 1.77
C LEU A 11 16.21 -13.06 2.82
N HIS A 12 15.70 -12.09 3.58
CA HIS A 12 14.65 -12.32 4.59
C HIS A 12 13.28 -12.58 3.95
N ASP A 13 13.01 -12.04 2.76
CA ASP A 13 11.76 -12.29 2.03
C ASP A 13 11.76 -13.65 1.31
N ALA A 14 12.92 -14.13 0.89
CA ALA A 14 13.05 -15.41 0.18
C ALA A 14 12.82 -16.62 1.10
N LEU A 15 13.25 -16.57 2.35
CA LEU A 15 13.13 -17.68 3.30
C LEU A 15 11.67 -18.02 3.65
N PRO A 16 10.78 -17.06 3.97
CA PRO A 16 9.37 -17.34 4.24
C PRO A 16 8.65 -17.95 3.03
N ILE A 17 9.00 -17.54 1.80
CA ILE A 17 8.38 -18.05 0.59
C ILE A 17 8.86 -19.46 0.29
N SER A 18 10.16 -19.74 0.41
CA SER A 18 10.69 -21.09 0.29
C SER A 18 10.02 -22.02 1.29
N TYR A 19 9.97 -21.64 2.56
CA TYR A 19 9.30 -22.41 3.60
C TYR A 19 7.82 -22.63 3.31
N SER A 20 7.09 -21.59 2.88
CA SER A 20 5.67 -21.69 2.57
C SER A 20 5.41 -22.62 1.39
N THR A 21 6.28 -22.58 0.38
CA THR A 21 6.20 -23.46 -0.78
C THR A 21 6.49 -24.90 -0.39
N GLU A 22 7.54 -25.16 0.38
CA GLU A 22 7.88 -26.51 0.88
C GLU A 22 6.75 -27.08 1.75
N LEU A 23 6.18 -26.26 2.64
CA LEU A 23 5.06 -26.66 3.49
C LEU A 23 3.81 -26.98 2.64
N GLY A 24 3.47 -26.11 1.69
CA GLY A 24 2.33 -26.29 0.80
C GLY A 24 2.46 -27.47 -0.18
N GLN A 25 3.70 -27.92 -0.43
CA GLN A 25 3.99 -29.12 -1.25
C GLN A 25 4.36 -30.35 -0.41
N ASN A 26 4.14 -30.31 0.91
CA ASN A 26 4.41 -31.44 1.78
C ASN A 26 3.34 -32.55 1.61
N ARG A 27 3.67 -33.57 0.83
CA ARG A 27 2.77 -34.69 0.51
C ARG A 27 2.29 -35.44 1.74
N ALA A 28 3.18 -35.71 2.69
CA ALA A 28 2.82 -36.46 3.90
C ALA A 28 1.79 -35.69 4.75
N LEU A 29 1.95 -34.37 4.85
CA LEU A 29 1.01 -33.51 5.56
C LEU A 29 -0.34 -33.43 4.85
N PHE A 30 -0.34 -33.27 3.53
CA PHE A 30 -1.57 -33.29 2.71
C PHE A 30 -2.34 -34.60 2.85
N ASP A 31 -1.65 -35.74 2.75
CA ASP A 31 -2.27 -37.08 2.90
C ASP A 31 -2.86 -37.26 4.31
N ALA A 32 -2.24 -36.71 5.37
CA ALA A 32 -2.78 -36.70 6.71
C ALA A 32 -4.08 -35.87 6.82
N TYR A 33 -4.13 -34.70 6.20
CA TYR A 33 -5.37 -33.90 6.11
C TYR A 33 -6.47 -34.62 5.32
N GLN A 34 -6.12 -35.27 4.21
CA GLN A 34 -7.09 -36.09 3.43
C GLN A 34 -7.62 -37.26 4.25
N ALA A 35 -6.75 -38.00 4.94
CA ALA A 35 -7.14 -39.10 5.81
C ALA A 35 -8.08 -38.64 6.93
N LEU A 36 -7.78 -37.49 7.56
CA LEU A 36 -8.65 -36.89 8.57
C LEU A 36 -10.03 -36.53 7.96
N ALA A 37 -10.05 -35.89 6.78
CA ALA A 37 -11.31 -35.54 6.11
C ALA A 37 -12.18 -36.74 5.75
N ALA A 38 -11.58 -37.90 5.44
CA ALA A 38 -12.25 -39.14 5.14
C ALA A 38 -12.59 -39.97 6.38
N SER A 39 -12.18 -39.59 7.57
CA SER A 39 -12.36 -40.34 8.80
C SER A 39 -13.79 -40.24 9.33
N PRO A 40 -14.26 -41.25 10.09
CA PRO A 40 -15.55 -41.21 10.78
C PRO A 40 -15.63 -40.04 11.80
N GLU A 41 -14.50 -39.62 12.35
CA GLU A 41 -14.37 -38.50 13.29
C GLU A 41 -14.79 -37.16 12.63
N ALA A 42 -14.40 -36.93 11.38
CA ALA A 42 -14.76 -35.74 10.62
C ALA A 42 -16.29 -35.56 10.44
N ALA A 43 -17.06 -36.64 10.49
CA ALA A 43 -18.51 -36.56 10.47
C ALA A 43 -19.08 -35.80 11.68
N SER A 44 -18.40 -35.87 12.84
CA SER A 44 -18.79 -35.23 14.09
C SER A 44 -18.31 -33.77 14.20
N PHE A 45 -17.47 -33.29 13.28
CA PHE A 45 -16.92 -31.91 13.29
C PHE A 45 -18.03 -30.88 13.16
N ASP A 46 -17.88 -29.78 13.89
CA ASP A 46 -18.71 -28.61 13.71
C ASP A 46 -18.41 -27.88 12.39
N VAL A 47 -19.18 -26.84 12.09
CA VAL A 47 -19.03 -26.05 10.85
C VAL A 47 -17.63 -25.44 10.73
N ALA A 48 -17.10 -24.89 11.84
CA ALA A 48 -15.78 -24.23 11.83
C ALA A 48 -14.65 -25.26 11.56
N GLN A 49 -14.69 -26.41 12.21
CA GLN A 49 -13.71 -27.49 12.01
C GLN A 49 -13.74 -28.03 10.58
N LYS A 50 -14.94 -28.23 9.99
CA LYS A 50 -15.09 -28.63 8.58
C LYS A 50 -14.52 -27.58 7.63
N THR A 51 -14.84 -26.30 7.85
CA THR A 51 -14.33 -25.19 7.04
C THR A 51 -12.81 -25.08 7.11
N ILE A 52 -12.20 -25.22 8.31
CA ILE A 52 -10.75 -25.23 8.46
C ILE A 52 -10.11 -26.35 7.62
N LEU A 53 -10.67 -27.55 7.68
CA LEU A 53 -10.17 -28.70 6.93
C LEU A 53 -10.32 -28.53 5.41
N GLU A 54 -11.46 -28.04 4.96
CA GLU A 54 -11.70 -27.72 3.55
C GLU A 54 -10.72 -26.64 3.05
N HIS A 55 -10.51 -25.59 3.81
CA HIS A 55 -9.56 -24.53 3.47
C HIS A 55 -8.11 -25.05 3.44
N ALA A 56 -7.70 -25.86 4.40
CA ALA A 56 -6.38 -26.48 4.39
C ALA A 56 -6.13 -27.30 3.13
N LEU A 57 -7.07 -28.18 2.77
CA LEU A 57 -6.98 -29.01 1.55
C LEU A 57 -6.99 -28.17 0.26
N ARG A 58 -7.80 -27.10 0.22
CA ARG A 58 -7.79 -26.14 -0.88
C ARG A 58 -6.42 -25.47 -1.01
N ASP A 59 -5.85 -24.99 0.10
CA ASP A 59 -4.61 -24.23 0.10
C ASP A 59 -3.41 -25.10 -0.31
N PHE A 60 -3.39 -26.39 0.03
CA PHE A 60 -2.43 -27.37 -0.51
C PHE A 60 -2.54 -27.48 -2.05
N ARG A 61 -3.76 -27.55 -2.59
CA ARG A 61 -3.95 -27.61 -4.05
C ARG A 61 -3.50 -26.32 -4.74
N LEU A 62 -3.80 -25.17 -4.14
CA LEU A 62 -3.34 -23.88 -4.63
C LEU A 62 -1.81 -23.69 -4.51
N SER A 63 -1.16 -24.48 -3.66
CA SER A 63 0.31 -24.57 -3.58
C SER A 63 0.91 -25.59 -4.56
N GLY A 64 0.07 -26.20 -5.41
CA GLY A 64 0.52 -27.08 -6.48
C GLY A 64 0.82 -28.53 -6.03
N ILE A 65 0.27 -28.98 -4.87
CA ILE A 65 0.53 -30.34 -4.34
C ILE A 65 0.12 -31.46 -5.32
N ASP A 66 -0.91 -31.23 -6.14
CA ASP A 66 -1.42 -32.19 -7.09
C ASP A 66 -0.76 -32.10 -8.48
N LEU A 67 0.18 -31.17 -8.67
CA LEU A 67 0.93 -31.01 -9.91
C LEU A 67 1.96 -32.14 -10.10
N PRO A 68 2.30 -32.53 -11.34
CA PRO A 68 3.47 -33.36 -11.63
C PRO A 68 4.76 -32.73 -11.10
N ALA A 69 5.77 -33.52 -10.76
CA ALA A 69 6.99 -33.05 -10.13
C ALA A 69 7.71 -31.91 -10.89
N ALA A 70 7.72 -31.95 -12.23
CA ALA A 70 8.31 -30.89 -13.06
C ALA A 70 7.51 -29.57 -12.95
N GLU A 71 6.19 -29.65 -12.86
CA GLU A 71 5.33 -28.46 -12.69
C GLU A 71 5.38 -27.92 -11.27
N GLN A 72 5.55 -28.78 -10.24
CA GLN A 72 5.79 -28.34 -8.85
C GLN A 72 7.08 -27.55 -8.75
N GLN A 73 8.15 -28.03 -9.42
CA GLN A 73 9.40 -27.26 -9.48
C GLN A 73 9.18 -25.94 -10.19
N ARG A 74 8.47 -25.91 -11.32
CA ARG A 74 8.18 -24.67 -12.04
C ARG A 74 7.34 -23.69 -11.19
N TYR A 75 6.35 -24.19 -10.46
CA TYR A 75 5.57 -23.40 -9.50
C TYR A 75 6.50 -22.71 -8.47
N ALA A 76 7.44 -23.46 -7.88
CA ALA A 76 8.38 -22.90 -6.90
C ALA A 76 9.28 -21.81 -7.51
N GLU A 77 9.77 -22.03 -8.74
CA GLU A 77 10.56 -21.03 -9.49
C GLU A 77 9.75 -19.75 -9.76
N VAL A 78 8.50 -19.89 -10.19
CA VAL A 78 7.58 -18.76 -10.45
C VAL A 78 7.31 -17.97 -9.17
N GLN A 79 7.03 -18.64 -8.06
CA GLN A 79 6.79 -17.99 -6.77
C GLN A 79 8.04 -17.23 -6.27
N SER A 80 9.21 -17.85 -6.36
CA SER A 80 10.47 -17.20 -6.01
C SER A 80 10.71 -15.95 -6.86
N LYS A 81 10.47 -16.04 -8.17
CA LYS A 81 10.65 -14.91 -9.10
C LYS A 81 9.63 -13.80 -8.87
N LEU A 82 8.38 -14.12 -8.57
CA LEU A 82 7.37 -13.14 -8.20
C LEU A 82 7.74 -12.37 -6.94
N SER A 83 8.32 -13.05 -5.95
CA SER A 83 8.83 -12.40 -4.74
C SER A 83 9.98 -11.45 -5.03
N GLU A 84 10.99 -11.90 -5.78
CA GLU A 84 12.12 -11.07 -6.21
C GLU A 84 11.63 -9.80 -6.94
N LEU A 85 10.70 -9.97 -7.89
CA LEU A 85 10.13 -8.86 -8.64
C LEU A 85 9.28 -7.94 -7.77
N GLY A 86 8.55 -8.48 -6.80
CA GLY A 86 7.78 -7.70 -5.82
C GLY A 86 8.68 -6.81 -4.95
N SER A 87 9.77 -7.38 -4.44
CA SER A 87 10.78 -6.64 -3.68
C SER A 87 11.47 -5.58 -4.54
N ARG A 88 11.83 -5.93 -5.79
CA ARG A 88 12.41 -4.99 -6.75
C ARG A 88 11.44 -3.83 -7.04
N PHE A 89 10.17 -4.12 -7.28
CA PHE A 89 9.14 -3.09 -7.51
C PHE A 89 9.05 -2.11 -6.34
N SER A 90 9.02 -2.64 -5.12
CA SER A 90 8.92 -1.82 -3.90
C SER A 90 10.16 -0.97 -3.68
N ASN A 91 11.35 -1.54 -3.87
CA ASN A 91 12.61 -0.83 -3.71
C ASN A 91 12.76 0.28 -4.77
N GLN A 92 12.45 0.01 -6.05
CA GLN A 92 12.49 1.03 -7.09
C GLN A 92 11.53 2.19 -6.81
N LEU A 93 10.34 1.92 -6.25
CA LEU A 93 9.41 2.97 -5.84
C LEU A 93 9.95 3.78 -4.66
N LEU A 94 10.58 3.12 -3.68
CA LEU A 94 11.22 3.80 -2.54
C LEU A 94 12.36 4.69 -3.03
N ASP A 95 13.25 4.15 -3.84
CA ASP A 95 14.39 4.88 -4.40
C ASP A 95 13.92 6.09 -5.23
N ALA A 96 12.91 5.92 -6.09
CA ALA A 96 12.30 7.01 -6.85
C ALA A 96 11.69 8.09 -5.95
N THR A 97 11.11 7.71 -4.82
CA THR A 97 10.55 8.64 -3.83
C THR A 97 11.65 9.45 -3.15
N GLN A 98 12.77 8.81 -2.81
CA GLN A 98 13.91 9.43 -2.13
C GLN A 98 14.82 10.23 -3.06
N ALA A 99 14.86 9.91 -4.34
CA ALA A 99 15.74 10.54 -5.33
C ALA A 99 15.31 11.96 -5.71
N TRP A 100 14.07 12.35 -5.40
CA TRP A 100 13.58 13.69 -5.70
C TRP A 100 13.43 14.51 -4.42
N SER A 101 13.92 15.75 -4.46
CA SER A 101 13.66 16.74 -3.43
C SER A 101 13.79 18.14 -4.01
N LYS A 102 13.10 19.12 -3.40
CA LYS A 102 13.18 20.53 -3.74
C LYS A 102 13.65 21.32 -2.52
N HIS A 103 14.84 21.90 -2.62
CA HIS A 103 15.37 22.81 -1.60
C HIS A 103 14.77 24.19 -1.80
N VAL A 104 14.23 24.76 -0.73
CA VAL A 104 13.58 26.08 -0.70
C VAL A 104 14.28 26.95 0.35
N THR A 105 14.69 28.16 -0.03
CA THR A 105 15.31 29.13 0.85
C THR A 105 14.45 30.38 1.03
N ASP A 106 13.47 30.61 0.15
CA ASP A 106 12.51 31.72 0.22
C ASP A 106 11.20 31.20 0.87
N GLU A 107 10.92 31.67 2.07
CA GLU A 107 9.73 31.26 2.83
C GLU A 107 8.40 31.58 2.11
N THR A 108 8.38 32.57 1.22
CA THR A 108 7.17 32.95 0.47
C THR A 108 6.67 31.83 -0.43
N THR A 109 7.56 30.93 -0.89
CA THR A 109 7.20 29.71 -1.62
C THR A 109 6.35 28.75 -0.78
N LEU A 110 6.44 28.86 0.54
CA LEU A 110 5.73 28.00 1.51
C LEU A 110 4.45 28.64 2.04
N ASP A 111 3.98 29.74 1.42
CA ASP A 111 2.75 30.40 1.82
C ASP A 111 1.55 29.45 1.81
N GLY A 112 0.77 29.52 2.89
CA GLY A 112 -0.39 28.65 3.13
C GLY A 112 -0.08 27.35 3.85
N LEU A 113 1.19 26.92 3.92
CA LEU A 113 1.56 25.71 4.67
C LEU A 113 1.43 25.93 6.18
N PRO A 114 0.89 24.94 6.93
CA PRO A 114 0.89 24.97 8.39
C PRO A 114 2.30 25.00 8.98
N ASP A 115 2.47 25.63 10.15
CA ASP A 115 3.77 25.69 10.84
C ASP A 115 4.36 24.31 11.13
N SER A 116 3.50 23.34 11.42
CA SER A 116 3.92 21.94 11.63
C SER A 116 4.56 21.33 10.39
N ALA A 117 4.04 21.62 9.19
CA ALA A 117 4.61 21.15 7.93
C ALA A 117 5.92 21.87 7.61
N LYS A 118 5.97 23.21 7.82
CA LYS A 118 7.22 23.99 7.67
C LYS A 118 8.32 23.48 8.61
N ALA A 119 7.99 23.20 9.88
CA ALA A 119 8.94 22.64 10.84
C ALA A 119 9.48 21.27 10.40
N GLN A 120 8.63 20.39 9.86
CA GLN A 120 9.06 19.10 9.33
C GLN A 120 9.99 19.25 8.12
N MET A 121 9.68 20.16 7.20
CA MET A 121 10.53 20.44 6.03
C MET A 121 11.87 21.07 6.43
N ALA A 122 11.88 21.92 7.46
CA ALA A 122 13.11 22.48 8.03
C ALA A 122 13.99 21.40 8.69
N ALA A 123 13.38 20.48 9.44
CA ALA A 123 14.09 19.33 10.00
C ALA A 123 14.67 18.42 8.91
N ALA A 124 13.94 18.21 7.81
CA ALA A 124 14.43 17.43 6.66
C ALA A 124 15.61 18.13 5.94
N ALA A 125 15.62 19.47 5.86
CA ALA A 125 16.74 20.24 5.35
C ALA A 125 17.97 20.14 6.28
N ALA A 126 17.77 20.34 7.59
CA ALA A 126 18.82 20.25 8.58
C ALA A 126 19.48 18.85 8.63
N ALA A 127 18.72 17.79 8.43
CA ALA A 127 19.27 16.42 8.34
C ALA A 127 20.21 16.20 7.14
N LYS A 128 20.20 17.13 6.17
CA LYS A 128 21.11 17.13 5.00
C LYS A 128 22.10 18.33 5.02
N ASP A 129 22.27 18.95 6.17
CA ASP A 129 23.14 20.14 6.35
C ASP A 129 22.74 21.31 5.42
N LEU A 130 21.45 21.48 5.14
CA LEU A 130 20.90 22.58 4.34
C LEU A 130 20.17 23.58 5.21
N GLU A 131 20.33 24.89 4.90
CA GLU A 131 19.51 25.96 5.48
C GLU A 131 18.17 26.07 4.75
N GLY A 132 17.10 26.47 5.45
CA GLY A 132 15.76 26.60 4.86
C GLY A 132 14.93 25.34 4.98
N TRP A 133 14.28 24.91 3.90
CA TRP A 133 13.30 23.84 3.88
C TRP A 133 13.56 22.85 2.75
N LEU A 134 13.32 21.58 3.02
CA LEU A 134 13.42 20.53 2.01
C LEU A 134 12.06 19.86 1.81
N ILE A 135 11.47 20.07 0.63
CA ILE A 135 10.26 19.38 0.19
C ILE A 135 10.67 18.06 -0.42
N THR A 136 10.00 16.96 -0.03
CA THR A 136 10.27 15.61 -0.52
C THR A 136 9.00 14.96 -1.08
N LEU A 137 9.13 13.81 -1.77
CA LEU A 137 7.99 13.00 -2.20
C LEU A 137 7.48 12.04 -1.11
N GLU A 138 8.00 12.13 0.11
CA GLU A 138 7.41 11.44 1.25
C GLU A 138 5.98 11.94 1.47
N PHE A 139 5.06 11.01 1.77
CA PHE A 139 3.63 11.34 1.80
C PHE A 139 3.26 12.53 2.69
N PRO A 140 3.83 12.71 3.91
CA PRO A 140 3.50 13.87 4.74
C PRO A 140 3.91 15.20 4.10
N SER A 141 5.08 15.28 3.45
CA SER A 141 5.57 16.47 2.75
C SER A 141 4.72 16.75 1.50
N TYR A 142 4.48 15.72 0.67
CA TYR A 142 3.63 15.80 -0.51
C TYR A 142 2.21 16.27 -0.15
N TYR A 143 1.58 15.61 0.83
CA TYR A 143 0.21 15.92 1.24
C TYR A 143 0.06 17.35 1.74
N ALA A 144 1.02 17.84 2.54
CA ALA A 144 0.99 19.20 3.05
C ALA A 144 1.02 20.23 1.92
N VAL A 145 1.92 20.08 0.94
CA VAL A 145 2.01 21.00 -0.21
C VAL A 145 0.74 20.95 -1.05
N MET A 146 0.27 19.75 -1.41
CA MET A 146 -0.91 19.56 -2.26
C MET A 146 -2.20 20.10 -1.62
N THR A 147 -2.25 20.14 -0.29
CA THR A 147 -3.44 20.55 0.47
C THR A 147 -3.42 22.04 0.81
N TYR A 148 -2.24 22.60 1.15
CA TYR A 148 -2.17 23.90 1.78
C TYR A 148 -1.34 24.96 1.02
N ALA A 149 -0.35 24.58 0.20
CA ALA A 149 0.51 25.54 -0.45
C ALA A 149 -0.27 26.44 -1.43
N SER A 150 -0.12 27.75 -1.29
CA SER A 150 -0.76 28.73 -2.18
C SER A 150 -0.11 28.76 -3.55
N ASP A 151 1.19 28.46 -3.65
CA ASP A 151 1.93 28.41 -4.91
C ASP A 151 1.43 27.26 -5.80
N ARG A 152 0.72 27.63 -6.87
CA ARG A 152 0.16 26.65 -7.83
C ARG A 152 1.25 25.95 -8.64
N ALA A 153 2.34 26.65 -8.97
CA ALA A 153 3.43 26.07 -9.75
C ALA A 153 4.18 25.00 -8.92
N LEU A 154 4.34 25.25 -7.63
CA LEU A 154 4.89 24.25 -6.69
C LEU A 154 4.01 23.01 -6.62
N ARG A 155 2.68 23.16 -6.53
CA ARG A 155 1.76 22.02 -6.52
C ARG A 155 1.84 21.22 -7.83
N GLU A 156 1.89 21.89 -8.99
CA GLU A 156 2.03 21.25 -10.30
C GLU A 156 3.33 20.44 -10.41
N GLU A 157 4.47 21.04 -10.05
CA GLU A 157 5.77 20.40 -10.07
C GLU A 157 5.80 19.15 -9.18
N LEU A 158 5.31 19.29 -7.95
CA LEU A 158 5.29 18.20 -6.98
C LEU A 158 4.30 17.08 -7.40
N TYR A 159 3.14 17.44 -7.93
CA TYR A 159 2.17 16.49 -8.47
C TYR A 159 2.77 15.67 -9.61
N ALA A 160 3.42 16.33 -10.57
CA ALA A 160 4.08 15.65 -11.68
C ALA A 160 5.17 14.70 -11.18
N ALA A 161 6.05 15.17 -10.30
CA ALA A 161 7.12 14.35 -9.72
C ALA A 161 6.57 13.14 -8.96
N TYR A 162 5.50 13.32 -8.17
CA TYR A 162 4.89 12.24 -7.39
C TYR A 162 4.18 11.20 -8.24
N CYS A 163 3.39 11.64 -9.23
CA CYS A 163 2.60 10.74 -10.08
C CYS A 163 3.44 9.95 -11.08
N THR A 164 4.64 10.42 -11.40
CA THR A 164 5.55 9.77 -12.36
C THR A 164 6.68 8.99 -11.70
N ARG A 165 6.62 8.78 -10.38
CA ARG A 165 7.64 7.98 -9.69
C ARG A 165 7.72 6.57 -10.25
N ALA A 166 8.93 6.06 -10.32
CA ALA A 166 9.23 4.71 -10.79
C ALA A 166 8.59 4.39 -12.17
N SER A 167 8.64 5.35 -13.09
CA SER A 167 8.15 5.20 -14.46
C SER A 167 9.14 5.73 -15.49
N ASP A 168 8.77 5.63 -16.76
CA ASP A 168 9.50 6.21 -17.90
C ASP A 168 9.21 7.71 -18.10
N GLN A 169 8.47 8.34 -17.19
CA GLN A 169 8.04 9.73 -17.23
C GLN A 169 8.62 10.56 -16.07
N GLY A 170 8.53 11.88 -16.21
CA GLY A 170 8.83 12.82 -15.13
C GLY A 170 10.33 13.09 -14.89
N PRO A 171 10.68 13.69 -13.73
CA PRO A 171 12.04 14.20 -13.47
C PRO A 171 13.12 13.12 -13.49
N ASN A 172 12.80 11.90 -13.05
CA ASN A 172 13.70 10.75 -12.97
C ASN A 172 13.32 9.65 -13.99
N ALA A 173 12.79 10.06 -15.15
CA ALA A 173 12.31 9.16 -16.20
C ALA A 173 13.31 8.05 -16.52
N GLY A 174 12.87 6.78 -16.44
CA GLY A 174 13.66 5.60 -16.76
C GLY A 174 14.70 5.17 -15.73
N GLN A 175 15.01 6.00 -14.70
CA GLN A 175 16.03 5.67 -13.71
C GLN A 175 15.59 4.52 -12.78
N PHE A 176 14.31 4.48 -12.42
CA PHE A 176 13.70 3.50 -11.50
C PHE A 176 12.46 2.85 -12.13
N ASP A 177 12.42 2.71 -13.45
CA ASP A 177 11.21 2.31 -14.19
C ASP A 177 10.72 0.91 -13.79
N ASN A 178 9.52 0.87 -13.24
CA ASN A 178 8.80 -0.36 -12.89
C ASN A 178 7.98 -0.94 -14.04
N GLY A 179 7.88 -0.29 -15.19
CA GLY A 179 7.13 -0.79 -16.34
C GLY A 179 7.53 -2.21 -16.75
N PRO A 180 8.85 -2.48 -17.00
CA PRO A 180 9.32 -3.83 -17.31
C PRO A 180 9.13 -4.85 -16.17
N VAL A 181 9.17 -4.40 -14.90
CA VAL A 181 8.93 -5.26 -13.73
C VAL A 181 7.45 -5.67 -13.67
N MET A 182 6.55 -4.73 -13.89
CA MET A 182 5.11 -5.00 -13.94
C MET A 182 4.76 -6.01 -15.04
N GLN A 183 5.34 -5.88 -16.23
CA GLN A 183 5.11 -6.82 -17.32
C GLN A 183 5.53 -8.24 -16.91
N GLN A 184 6.73 -8.41 -16.35
CA GLN A 184 7.20 -9.71 -15.88
C GLN A 184 6.31 -10.31 -14.78
N ILE A 185 5.83 -9.47 -13.84
CA ILE A 185 4.89 -9.92 -12.81
C ILE A 185 3.58 -10.40 -13.42
N LEU A 186 3.05 -9.70 -14.41
CA LEU A 186 1.79 -10.09 -15.09
C LEU A 186 1.94 -11.40 -15.85
N ASP A 187 3.05 -11.57 -16.57
CA ASP A 187 3.34 -12.79 -17.33
C ASP A 187 3.46 -14.00 -16.40
N LEU A 188 4.23 -13.87 -15.31
CA LEU A 188 4.39 -14.95 -14.32
C LEU A 188 3.10 -15.24 -13.54
N ARG A 189 2.26 -14.25 -13.27
CA ARG A 189 0.95 -14.47 -12.65
C ARG A 189 0.00 -15.22 -13.58
N GLN A 190 0.06 -14.95 -14.88
CA GLN A 190 -0.72 -15.70 -15.87
C GLN A 190 -0.24 -17.16 -15.93
N GLU A 191 1.07 -17.38 -16.02
CA GLU A 191 1.66 -18.72 -15.99
C GLU A 191 1.27 -19.49 -14.72
N LEU A 192 1.34 -18.84 -13.56
CA LEU A 192 0.94 -19.45 -12.28
C LEU A 192 -0.52 -19.89 -12.29
N ALA A 193 -1.42 -19.06 -12.84
CA ALA A 193 -2.83 -19.40 -12.95
C ALA A 193 -3.05 -20.60 -13.86
N GLU A 194 -2.39 -20.64 -15.01
CA GLU A 194 -2.47 -21.74 -15.97
C GLU A 194 -1.94 -23.06 -15.39
N LEU A 195 -0.80 -23.04 -14.67
CA LEU A 195 -0.25 -24.20 -13.96
C LEU A 195 -1.26 -24.79 -12.99
N LEU A 196 -2.05 -23.95 -12.30
CA LEU A 196 -3.06 -24.38 -11.33
C LEU A 196 -4.44 -24.64 -11.95
N GLY A 197 -4.57 -24.59 -13.29
CA GLY A 197 -5.81 -24.87 -14.00
C GLY A 197 -6.83 -23.73 -14.02
N TYR A 198 -6.42 -22.50 -13.69
CA TYR A 198 -7.25 -21.31 -13.76
C TYR A 198 -7.05 -20.56 -15.09
N LYS A 199 -8.12 -19.95 -15.59
CA LYS A 199 -8.09 -19.19 -16.85
C LYS A 199 -7.17 -17.95 -16.79
N ASN A 200 -7.10 -17.33 -15.62
CA ASN A 200 -6.29 -16.12 -15.39
C ASN A 200 -6.03 -15.94 -13.89
N TYR A 201 -5.10 -15.04 -13.56
CA TYR A 201 -4.74 -14.74 -12.18
C TYR A 201 -5.87 -14.14 -11.34
N ALA A 202 -6.83 -13.43 -11.94
CA ALA A 202 -7.97 -12.90 -11.21
C ALA A 202 -8.84 -14.04 -10.65
N GLU A 203 -9.11 -15.08 -11.43
CA GLU A 203 -9.85 -16.26 -10.98
C GLU A 203 -9.07 -17.06 -9.93
N LEU A 204 -7.78 -17.28 -10.14
CA LEU A 204 -6.91 -17.88 -9.11
C LEU A 204 -6.98 -17.08 -7.79
N SER A 205 -6.87 -15.76 -7.87
CA SER A 205 -6.95 -14.88 -6.70
C SER A 205 -8.29 -14.94 -5.98
N LEU A 206 -9.38 -15.25 -6.67
CA LEU A 206 -10.71 -15.37 -6.07
C LEU A 206 -10.93 -16.73 -5.37
N ALA A 207 -10.12 -17.75 -5.64
CA ALA A 207 -10.28 -19.09 -5.06
C ALA A 207 -10.31 -19.11 -3.51
N THR A 208 -9.71 -18.11 -2.87
CA THR A 208 -9.68 -17.94 -1.39
C THR A 208 -10.56 -16.80 -0.89
N LYS A 209 -11.37 -16.19 -1.74
CA LYS A 209 -12.16 -14.98 -1.42
C LYS A 209 -13.66 -15.29 -1.43
N MET A 210 -14.45 -14.34 -0.95
CA MET A 210 -15.91 -14.45 -0.88
C MET A 210 -16.60 -14.32 -2.25
N ALA A 211 -16.00 -13.60 -3.19
CA ALA A 211 -16.57 -13.46 -4.52
C ALA A 211 -16.35 -14.72 -5.35
N GLU A 212 -17.40 -15.19 -5.99
CA GLU A 212 -17.44 -16.48 -6.71
C GLU A 212 -16.80 -16.40 -8.10
N SER A 213 -16.77 -15.20 -8.72
CA SER A 213 -16.26 -15.01 -10.08
C SER A 213 -15.81 -13.59 -10.35
N SER A 214 -14.95 -13.44 -11.35
CA SER A 214 -14.53 -12.11 -11.87
C SER A 214 -15.73 -11.32 -12.38
N ASP A 215 -16.72 -11.95 -12.97
CA ASP A 215 -17.94 -11.29 -13.46
C ASP A 215 -18.79 -10.74 -12.32
N GLN A 216 -18.88 -11.46 -11.19
CA GLN A 216 -19.57 -10.95 -9.99
C GLN A 216 -18.89 -9.69 -9.47
N VAL A 217 -17.55 -9.70 -9.36
CA VAL A 217 -16.77 -8.51 -8.93
C VAL A 217 -16.97 -7.34 -9.88
N LEU A 218 -16.85 -7.57 -11.19
CA LEU A 218 -17.04 -6.54 -12.20
C LEU A 218 -18.46 -5.97 -12.21
N SER A 219 -19.47 -6.82 -12.04
CA SER A 219 -20.87 -6.39 -11.98
C SER A 219 -21.12 -5.50 -10.75
N PHE A 220 -20.58 -5.91 -9.59
CA PHE A 220 -20.65 -5.11 -8.36
C PHE A 220 -19.96 -3.74 -8.53
N LEU A 221 -18.73 -3.72 -9.05
CA LEU A 221 -17.98 -2.48 -9.25
C LEU A 221 -18.64 -1.54 -10.27
N ARG A 222 -19.20 -2.10 -11.35
CA ARG A 222 -19.93 -1.31 -12.37
C ARG A 222 -21.22 -0.72 -11.81
N ASP A 223 -21.99 -1.47 -11.02
CA ASP A 223 -23.19 -0.94 -10.36
C ASP A 223 -22.82 0.16 -9.37
N LEU A 224 -21.79 -0.04 -8.55
CA LEU A 224 -21.28 0.97 -7.63
C LEU A 224 -20.84 2.24 -8.38
N ALA A 225 -20.07 2.10 -9.46
CA ALA A 225 -19.62 3.21 -10.29
C ALA A 225 -20.80 3.96 -10.92
N LYS A 226 -21.81 3.22 -11.43
CA LYS A 226 -23.03 3.82 -11.99
C LYS A 226 -23.80 4.67 -10.97
N ARG A 227 -23.92 4.18 -9.73
CA ARG A 227 -24.61 4.89 -8.64
C ARG A 227 -23.81 6.09 -8.11
N SER A 228 -22.48 5.97 -7.97
CA SER A 228 -21.63 7.01 -7.40
C SER A 228 -21.31 8.14 -8.39
N LYS A 229 -21.22 7.85 -9.70
CA LYS A 229 -20.83 8.83 -10.73
C LYS A 229 -21.65 10.14 -10.74
N PRO A 230 -23.00 10.14 -10.57
CA PRO A 230 -23.75 11.38 -10.51
C PRO A 230 -23.39 12.26 -9.31
N PHE A 231 -23.09 11.66 -8.16
CA PHE A 231 -22.68 12.37 -6.94
C PHE A 231 -21.28 12.97 -7.12
N ALA A 232 -20.32 12.17 -7.64
CA ALA A 232 -18.99 12.65 -7.93
C ALA A 232 -18.98 13.80 -8.95
N ALA A 233 -19.83 13.72 -9.99
CA ALA A 233 -19.99 14.80 -10.98
C ALA A 233 -20.52 16.09 -10.35
N ARG A 234 -21.51 16.00 -9.45
CA ARG A 234 -22.03 17.14 -8.71
C ARG A 234 -20.96 17.75 -7.79
N ASP A 235 -20.25 16.92 -7.05
CA ASP A 235 -19.22 17.38 -6.11
C ASP A 235 -18.05 18.04 -6.86
N LEU A 236 -17.64 17.48 -8.00
CA LEU A 236 -16.64 18.10 -8.88
C LEU A 236 -17.12 19.42 -9.47
N ALA A 237 -18.40 19.52 -9.88
CA ALA A 237 -18.97 20.78 -10.38
C ALA A 237 -18.96 21.88 -9.31
N GLN A 238 -19.27 21.54 -8.05
CA GLN A 238 -19.19 22.48 -6.93
C GLN A 238 -17.76 22.93 -6.65
N LEU A 239 -16.79 22.00 -6.71
CA LEU A 239 -15.38 22.32 -6.54
C LEU A 239 -14.86 23.25 -7.65
N LYS A 240 -15.22 22.98 -8.91
CA LYS A 240 -14.88 23.83 -10.05
C LYS A 240 -15.46 25.22 -9.92
N ALA A 241 -16.72 25.35 -9.52
CA ALA A 241 -17.36 26.65 -9.31
C ALA A 241 -16.63 27.45 -8.22
N TYR A 242 -16.34 26.81 -7.09
CA TYR A 242 -15.60 27.43 -5.99
C TYR A 242 -14.19 27.87 -6.44
N ALA A 243 -13.44 27.02 -7.14
CA ALA A 243 -12.11 27.36 -7.63
C ALA A 243 -12.13 28.55 -8.61
N ALA A 244 -13.14 28.62 -9.50
CA ALA A 244 -13.31 29.74 -10.40
C ALA A 244 -13.57 31.07 -9.66
N GLU A 245 -14.40 31.06 -8.61
CA GLU A 245 -14.63 32.21 -7.72
C GLU A 245 -13.35 32.67 -7.02
N GLN A 246 -12.42 31.75 -6.75
CA GLN A 246 -11.12 32.02 -6.16
C GLN A 246 -10.01 32.36 -7.20
N GLY A 247 -10.38 32.61 -8.47
CA GLY A 247 -9.45 33.00 -9.53
C GLY A 247 -8.78 31.85 -10.28
N CYS A 248 -9.25 30.60 -10.11
CA CYS A 248 -8.79 29.43 -10.83
C CYS A 248 -9.94 28.82 -11.69
N PRO A 249 -10.23 29.41 -12.88
CA PRO A 249 -11.32 28.95 -13.72
C PRO A 249 -11.07 27.57 -14.37
N GLU A 250 -9.81 27.17 -14.51
CA GLU A 250 -9.40 25.87 -15.03
C GLU A 250 -8.75 25.04 -13.92
N LEU A 251 -9.58 24.24 -13.26
CA LEU A 251 -9.16 23.33 -12.19
C LEU A 251 -8.38 22.16 -12.78
N ALA A 252 -7.12 22.03 -12.41
CA ALA A 252 -6.27 20.89 -12.73
C ALA A 252 -6.24 19.86 -11.58
N SER A 253 -5.64 18.70 -11.81
CA SER A 253 -5.55 17.64 -10.81
C SER A 253 -4.79 18.08 -9.55
N TRP A 254 -3.74 18.88 -9.69
CA TRP A 254 -2.95 19.42 -8.59
C TRP A 254 -3.65 20.53 -7.80
N ASP A 255 -4.79 21.01 -8.27
CA ASP A 255 -5.59 22.03 -7.58
C ASP A 255 -6.69 21.40 -6.70
N ALA A 256 -7.07 20.15 -6.98
CA ALA A 256 -8.24 19.53 -6.38
C ALA A 256 -8.14 19.40 -4.85
N GLY A 257 -6.97 19.00 -4.32
CA GLY A 257 -6.72 18.91 -2.89
C GLY A 257 -6.80 20.28 -2.19
N TYR A 258 -6.14 21.25 -2.76
CA TYR A 258 -6.07 22.63 -2.25
C TYR A 258 -7.45 23.29 -2.16
N PHE A 259 -8.20 23.32 -3.27
CA PHE A 259 -9.53 23.93 -3.26
C PHE A 259 -10.54 23.07 -2.49
N GLY A 260 -10.34 21.76 -2.42
CA GLY A 260 -11.17 20.87 -1.63
C GLY A 260 -11.08 21.17 -0.13
N GLU A 261 -9.88 21.42 0.39
CA GLU A 261 -9.68 21.82 1.79
C GLU A 261 -10.30 23.18 2.07
N LYS A 262 -10.03 24.20 1.23
CA LYS A 262 -10.61 25.54 1.37
C LYS A 262 -12.13 25.54 1.31
N LEU A 263 -12.72 24.76 0.43
CA LEU A 263 -14.18 24.60 0.34
C LEU A 263 -14.76 23.95 1.61
N ARG A 264 -14.05 22.98 2.16
CA ARG A 264 -14.43 22.32 3.42
C ARG A 264 -14.36 23.28 4.59
N GLU A 265 -13.28 24.04 4.71
CA GLU A 265 -13.15 25.07 5.75
C GLU A 265 -14.25 26.12 5.66
N GLN A 266 -14.54 26.60 4.45
CA GLN A 266 -15.61 27.59 4.24
C GLN A 266 -16.99 27.03 4.65
N ARG A 267 -17.29 25.77 4.33
CA ARG A 267 -18.61 25.17 4.57
C ARG A 267 -18.84 24.71 6.01
N TYR A 268 -17.81 24.16 6.62
CA TYR A 268 -17.94 23.46 7.90
C TYR A 268 -17.17 24.10 9.03
N SER A 269 -16.36 25.15 8.75
CA SER A 269 -15.50 25.84 9.74
C SER A 269 -14.56 24.86 10.47
N VAL A 270 -14.14 23.80 9.79
CA VAL A 270 -13.25 22.74 10.30
C VAL A 270 -12.06 22.60 9.39
N SER A 271 -10.86 22.75 9.93
CA SER A 271 -9.62 22.40 9.24
C SER A 271 -9.03 21.10 9.80
N GLN A 272 -8.33 20.34 8.97
CA GLN A 272 -7.60 19.13 9.40
C GLN A 272 -6.55 19.47 10.45
N GLU A 273 -5.87 20.60 10.31
CA GLU A 273 -4.84 21.04 11.26
C GLU A 273 -5.45 21.38 12.64
N ALA A 274 -6.62 22.01 12.69
CA ALA A 274 -7.31 22.29 13.94
C ALA A 274 -7.73 21.00 14.69
N LEU A 275 -8.10 19.95 13.96
CA LEU A 275 -8.44 18.65 14.56
C LEU A 275 -7.23 17.95 15.18
N ARG A 276 -6.02 18.21 14.70
CA ARG A 276 -4.79 17.56 15.15
C ARG A 276 -4.54 17.71 16.64
N ALA A 277 -4.89 18.87 17.21
CA ALA A 277 -4.75 19.13 18.65
C ALA A 277 -5.59 18.19 19.54
N TYR A 278 -6.65 17.58 19.00
CA TYR A 278 -7.51 16.65 19.72
C TYR A 278 -7.00 15.20 19.71
N PHE A 279 -6.01 14.89 18.87
CA PHE A 279 -5.47 13.54 18.67
C PHE A 279 -3.96 13.47 18.96
N PRO A 280 -3.48 13.87 20.17
CA PRO A 280 -2.08 13.70 20.53
C PRO A 280 -1.75 12.21 20.60
N ILE A 281 -0.57 11.83 20.10
CA ILE A 281 -0.15 10.42 19.91
C ILE A 281 -0.29 9.58 21.18
N ASP A 282 0.11 10.12 22.33
CA ASP A 282 0.06 9.39 23.60
C ASP A 282 -1.39 9.06 24.03
N LYS A 283 -2.34 9.97 23.78
CA LYS A 283 -3.78 9.70 24.01
C LYS A 283 -4.35 8.67 23.05
N VAL A 284 -3.93 8.74 21.77
CA VAL A 284 -4.38 7.79 20.73
C VAL A 284 -3.86 6.38 21.04
N LEU A 285 -2.59 6.24 21.40
CA LEU A 285 -1.99 4.95 21.80
C LEU A 285 -2.68 4.37 23.06
N GLY A 286 -2.86 5.19 24.09
CA GLY A 286 -3.58 4.75 25.30
C GLY A 286 -5.03 4.32 25.01
N GLY A 287 -5.72 5.06 24.12
CA GLY A 287 -7.05 4.69 23.64
C GLY A 287 -7.06 3.37 22.86
N LEU A 288 -6.11 3.17 21.95
CA LEU A 288 -5.94 1.93 21.20
C LEU A 288 -5.75 0.74 22.14
N PHE A 289 -4.81 0.83 23.09
CA PHE A 289 -4.53 -0.25 24.03
C PHE A 289 -5.75 -0.58 24.90
N SER A 290 -6.49 0.44 25.35
CA SER A 290 -7.74 0.23 26.11
C SER A 290 -8.81 -0.49 25.29
N ILE A 291 -8.96 -0.17 24.01
CA ILE A 291 -9.92 -0.84 23.10
C ILE A 291 -9.50 -2.30 22.89
N VAL A 292 -8.23 -2.55 22.60
CA VAL A 292 -7.69 -3.89 22.35
C VAL A 292 -7.85 -4.77 23.60
N GLN A 293 -7.54 -4.22 24.78
CA GLN A 293 -7.76 -4.92 26.07
C GLN A 293 -9.24 -5.29 26.26
N ARG A 294 -10.16 -4.39 25.97
CA ARG A 294 -11.60 -4.66 26.12
C ARG A 294 -12.13 -5.71 25.14
N LEU A 295 -11.61 -5.73 23.90
CA LEU A 295 -12.06 -6.65 22.86
C LEU A 295 -11.46 -8.04 23.00
N TYR A 296 -10.18 -8.14 23.38
CA TYR A 296 -9.44 -9.38 23.33
C TYR A 296 -8.99 -9.89 24.71
N GLY A 297 -9.18 -9.11 25.78
CA GLY A 297 -8.74 -9.49 27.13
C GLY A 297 -7.23 -9.58 27.31
N ILE A 298 -6.44 -8.93 26.45
CA ILE A 298 -4.97 -8.92 26.50
C ILE A 298 -4.46 -7.66 27.20
N GLU A 299 -3.30 -7.76 27.84
CA GLU A 299 -2.56 -6.62 28.40
C GLU A 299 -1.40 -6.25 27.47
N ILE A 300 -1.22 -4.94 27.24
CA ILE A 300 -0.11 -4.39 26.46
C ILE A 300 0.77 -3.60 27.41
N ASN A 301 2.00 -4.09 27.63
CA ASN A 301 2.98 -3.51 28.54
C ASN A 301 4.20 -3.00 27.77
N GLU A 302 4.71 -1.81 28.14
CA GLU A 302 5.93 -1.25 27.57
C GLU A 302 7.15 -2.06 28.01
N LEU A 303 7.98 -2.51 27.06
CA LEU A 303 9.28 -3.09 27.34
C LEU A 303 10.34 -1.98 27.33
N LYS A 304 11.04 -1.82 28.48
CA LYS A 304 12.06 -0.77 28.63
C LYS A 304 13.48 -1.20 28.24
N GLN A 305 13.72 -2.49 28.05
CA GLN A 305 15.02 -3.04 27.66
C GLN A 305 14.82 -4.14 26.62
N PHE A 306 15.14 -3.84 25.38
CA PHE A 306 15.11 -4.78 24.25
C PHE A 306 16.09 -4.28 23.16
N ASP A 307 16.57 -5.19 22.31
CA ASP A 307 17.36 -4.82 21.16
C ASP A 307 16.47 -4.18 20.11
N ALA A 308 16.67 -2.88 19.88
CA ALA A 308 15.93 -2.11 18.91
C ALA A 308 16.86 -1.69 17.76
N TRP A 309 16.35 -1.72 16.56
CA TRP A 309 17.05 -1.25 15.36
C TRP A 309 17.16 0.29 15.30
N HIS A 310 16.36 1.02 16.08
CA HIS A 310 16.39 2.48 16.19
C HIS A 310 16.02 2.93 17.61
N PRO A 311 16.60 4.04 18.11
CA PRO A 311 16.32 4.54 19.48
C PRO A 311 14.85 4.93 19.74
N ASP A 312 14.10 5.32 18.67
CA ASP A 312 12.70 5.73 18.79
C ASP A 312 11.71 4.56 18.77
N VAL A 313 12.15 3.32 18.64
CA VAL A 313 11.30 2.13 18.73
C VAL A 313 10.80 1.96 20.16
N ARG A 314 9.47 1.79 20.28
CA ARG A 314 8.75 1.59 21.57
C ARG A 314 8.03 0.26 21.58
#